data_b30b07655a0c85fdb4759bfb1a6feb0f
#
_entry.id   b30b07655a0c85fdb4759bfb1a6feb0f
#
_cell.length_a   1.000
_cell.length_b   1.000
_cell.length_c   1.000
_cell.angle_alpha   90.00
_cell.angle_beta   90.00
_cell.angle_gamma   90.00
#
_symmetry.space_group_name_H-M   'P 1'
#
loop_
_entity.id
_entity.type
_entity.pdbx_description
1 polymer ?
#
loop_
_entity_poly.entity_id
_entity_poly.type
_entity_poly.pdbx_seq_one_letter_code
_entity_poly.pdbx_strand_id
1 'polypeptide(L)'
;MRITLLLIGVVFVSAWHSRSEAVPSFSEPASAQAAEAIDYRAAVGEHPTSLALARAIDTRLIVRESRAGEPIHVQHCRVVAGGCRARIATLSRLITETSNRASVDPFLTAAIALRESGLNPLAVSPVGARGVVQLNPKYRGKTVPFIYNESYREQCSRRPGACQREVIEAGLGLYKWAVSRCGGDVQKGLAWYNSGRCNKQNGYASSVLRERRRLLRLAKAAASGQAAVFIN
;
A
#
# COMPACT_ATOMS: atom_id res chain seq x y z
N MET A 1 60.63 9.63 19.57
CA MET A 1 59.60 8.87 20.28
C MET A 1 58.25 9.29 19.68
N ARG A 2 57.68 8.52 18.75
CA ARG A 2 56.38 8.80 18.13
C ARG A 2 55.39 7.80 18.71
N ILE A 3 54.38 8.30 19.44
CA ILE A 3 53.29 7.51 20.01
C ILE A 3 52.18 7.48 18.97
N THR A 4 51.91 6.30 18.41
CA THR A 4 50.82 6.07 17.49
C THR A 4 49.58 5.68 18.33
N LEU A 5 48.58 6.55 18.41
CA LEU A 5 47.29 6.23 19.03
C LEU A 5 46.44 5.42 18.02
N LEU A 6 46.18 4.17 18.35
CA LEU A 6 45.22 3.32 17.67
C LEU A 6 43.82 3.70 18.19
N LEU A 7 43.02 4.33 17.34
CA LEU A 7 41.57 4.52 17.58
C LEU A 7 40.82 3.23 17.20
N ILE A 8 40.41 2.48 18.21
CA ILE A 8 39.51 1.33 18.04
C ILE A 8 38.11 1.91 17.85
N GLY A 9 37.62 1.90 16.60
CA GLY A 9 36.26 2.24 16.27
C GLY A 9 35.32 1.13 16.71
N VAL A 10 34.59 1.35 17.80
CA VAL A 10 33.48 0.46 18.21
C VAL A 10 32.29 0.72 17.26
N VAL A 11 32.07 -0.21 16.34
CA VAL A 11 30.89 -0.22 15.50
C VAL A 11 29.72 -0.68 16.35
N PHE A 12 28.91 0.26 16.84
CA PHE A 12 27.60 -0.06 17.39
C PHE A 12 26.67 -0.51 16.26
N VAL A 13 26.59 -1.81 16.05
CA VAL A 13 25.49 -2.41 15.29
C VAL A 13 24.25 -2.29 16.16
N SER A 14 23.51 -1.18 15.99
CA SER A 14 22.18 -1.02 16.58
C SER A 14 21.29 -2.06 15.91
N ALA A 15 21.09 -3.21 16.59
CA ALA A 15 20.08 -4.18 16.21
C ALA A 15 18.71 -3.48 16.24
N TRP A 16 18.22 -3.13 15.08
CA TRP A 16 16.87 -2.61 14.88
C TRP A 16 15.89 -3.76 15.13
N HIS A 17 15.52 -3.96 16.39
CA HIS A 17 14.33 -4.71 16.73
C HIS A 17 13.12 -3.87 16.31
N SER A 18 12.82 -3.90 15.02
CA SER A 18 11.49 -3.65 14.54
C SER A 18 10.60 -4.64 15.30
N ARG A 19 9.90 -4.22 16.35
CA ARG A 19 8.76 -4.97 16.84
C ARG A 19 7.79 -5.04 15.66
N SER A 20 7.94 -6.09 14.87
CA SER A 20 6.90 -6.57 14.00
C SER A 20 5.73 -6.87 14.93
N GLU A 21 4.78 -5.91 15.04
CA GLU A 21 3.47 -6.27 15.56
C GLU A 21 3.00 -7.40 14.65
N ALA A 22 2.97 -8.60 15.21
CA ALA A 22 2.63 -9.80 14.48
C ALA A 22 1.33 -9.53 13.72
N VAL A 23 1.40 -9.62 12.40
CA VAL A 23 0.19 -9.65 11.58
C VAL A 23 -0.63 -10.80 12.15
N PRO A 24 -1.87 -10.55 12.62
CA PRO A 24 -2.64 -11.59 13.27
C PRO A 24 -2.73 -12.79 12.34
N SER A 25 -2.40 -13.98 12.82
CA SER A 25 -2.61 -15.24 12.10
C SER A 25 -4.11 -15.44 11.99
N PHE A 26 -4.65 -15.26 10.77
CA PHE A 26 -6.06 -15.37 10.50
C PHE A 26 -6.44 -16.83 10.35
N SER A 27 -6.88 -17.46 11.46
CA SER A 27 -7.63 -18.71 11.39
C SER A 27 -9.09 -18.40 11.02
N GLU A 28 -9.62 -19.10 10.03
CA GLU A 28 -10.94 -18.85 9.48
C GLU A 28 -12.09 -19.19 10.42
N PRO A 29 -13.13 -18.35 10.53
CA PRO A 29 -14.44 -18.78 10.98
C PRO A 29 -15.24 -19.34 9.79
N ALA A 30 -15.70 -20.58 9.90
CA ALA A 30 -16.62 -21.19 8.97
C ALA A 30 -18.02 -20.59 9.14
N SER A 31 -18.61 -20.11 8.08
CA SER A 31 -20.01 -20.01 7.71
C SER A 31 -20.53 -18.64 7.26
N ALA A 32 -21.50 -18.65 6.40
CA ALA A 32 -22.41 -17.59 5.90
C ALA A 32 -21.84 -16.42 5.05
N GLN A 33 -20.57 -16.04 5.17
CA GLN A 33 -19.93 -15.05 4.28
C GLN A 33 -19.11 -15.69 3.16
N ALA A 34 -19.33 -16.97 2.90
CA ALA A 34 -18.49 -17.79 2.03
C ALA A 34 -18.47 -17.36 0.55
N ALA A 35 -19.59 -16.83 0.00
CA ALA A 35 -19.68 -16.53 -1.45
C ALA A 35 -18.83 -15.31 -1.84
N GLU A 36 -18.77 -14.28 -1.00
CA GLU A 36 -17.96 -13.08 -1.25
C GLU A 36 -16.47 -13.31 -0.93
N ALA A 37 -16.20 -14.17 0.03
CA ALA A 37 -14.87 -14.64 0.41
C ALA A 37 -14.22 -15.54 -0.67
N ILE A 38 -15.02 -16.30 -1.41
CA ILE A 38 -14.54 -17.20 -2.48
C ILE A 38 -13.86 -16.41 -3.60
N ASP A 39 -14.43 -15.26 -4.03
CA ASP A 39 -13.85 -14.45 -5.10
C ASP A 39 -12.46 -13.89 -4.76
N TYR A 40 -12.31 -13.34 -3.55
CA TYR A 40 -11.00 -12.81 -3.15
C TYR A 40 -9.97 -13.93 -2.93
N ARG A 41 -10.35 -15.06 -2.34
CA ARG A 41 -9.44 -16.19 -2.13
C ARG A 41 -8.96 -16.76 -3.47
N ALA A 42 -9.85 -16.98 -4.42
CA ALA A 42 -9.49 -17.44 -5.75
C ALA A 42 -8.58 -16.44 -6.50
N ALA A 43 -8.82 -15.14 -6.33
CA ALA A 43 -8.10 -14.08 -7.05
C ALA A 43 -6.75 -13.68 -6.44
N VAL A 44 -6.59 -13.75 -5.09
CA VAL A 44 -5.33 -13.39 -4.40
C VAL A 44 -4.45 -14.59 -4.08
N GLY A 45 -4.94 -15.82 -4.28
CA GLY A 45 -4.31 -17.04 -3.79
C GLY A 45 -4.47 -17.21 -2.26
N GLU A 46 -3.85 -18.27 -1.73
CA GLU A 46 -4.01 -18.66 -0.31
C GLU A 46 -3.19 -17.81 0.68
N HIS A 47 -2.56 -16.72 0.24
CA HIS A 47 -1.74 -15.90 1.14
C HIS A 47 -2.62 -15.08 2.11
N PRO A 48 -2.62 -15.39 3.43
CA PRO A 48 -3.56 -14.81 4.39
C PRO A 48 -3.55 -13.29 4.43
N THR A 49 -2.36 -12.67 4.35
CA THR A 49 -2.19 -11.21 4.36
C THR A 49 -2.81 -10.56 3.12
N SER A 50 -2.67 -11.17 1.93
CA SER A 50 -3.27 -10.64 0.70
C SER A 50 -4.80 -10.65 0.78
N LEU A 51 -5.38 -11.72 1.33
CA LEU A 51 -6.82 -11.84 1.52
C LEU A 51 -7.35 -10.83 2.53
N ALA A 52 -6.68 -10.71 3.69
CA ALA A 52 -7.04 -9.75 4.72
C ALA A 52 -6.95 -8.31 4.19
N LEU A 53 -5.90 -8.00 3.44
CA LEU A 53 -5.70 -6.69 2.82
C LEU A 53 -6.78 -6.40 1.77
N ALA A 54 -7.11 -7.37 0.91
CA ALA A 54 -8.15 -7.21 -0.12
C ALA A 54 -9.52 -6.90 0.51
N ARG A 55 -9.92 -7.64 1.54
CA ARG A 55 -11.18 -7.40 2.27
C ARG A 55 -11.20 -6.01 2.94
N ALA A 56 -10.09 -5.62 3.58
CA ALA A 56 -9.98 -4.31 4.21
C ALA A 56 -10.06 -3.16 3.18
N ILE A 57 -9.41 -3.30 2.03
CA ILE A 57 -9.46 -2.31 0.94
C ILE A 57 -10.85 -2.26 0.33
N ASP A 58 -11.49 -3.40 0.07
CA ASP A 58 -12.84 -3.46 -0.47
C ASP A 58 -13.80 -2.66 0.41
N THR A 59 -13.86 -2.99 1.70
CA THR A 59 -14.67 -2.25 2.69
C THR A 59 -14.30 -0.75 2.73
N ARG A 60 -13.01 -0.43 2.64
CA ARG A 60 -12.53 0.97 2.67
C ARG A 60 -12.98 1.78 1.47
N LEU A 61 -13.17 1.14 0.32
CA LEU A 61 -13.56 1.81 -0.92
C LEU A 61 -15.08 1.88 -1.13
N ILE A 62 -15.88 1.24 -0.28
CA ILE A 62 -17.35 1.39 -0.28
C ILE A 62 -17.70 2.78 0.26
N VAL A 63 -18.52 3.53 -0.49
CA VAL A 63 -18.96 4.88 -0.11
C VAL A 63 -20.41 4.88 0.44
N ARG A 64 -21.21 3.90 0.03
CA ARG A 64 -22.60 3.71 0.49
C ARG A 64 -23.12 2.35 0.04
N GLU A 65 -24.29 1.99 0.54
CA GLU A 65 -25.06 0.85 0.01
C GLU A 65 -26.17 1.36 -0.90
N SER A 66 -26.56 0.54 -1.87
CA SER A 66 -27.74 0.75 -2.69
C SER A 66 -29.02 0.47 -1.88
N ARG A 67 -30.20 0.79 -2.44
CA ARG A 67 -31.49 0.43 -1.81
C ARG A 67 -31.71 -1.08 -1.67
N ALA A 68 -30.99 -1.89 -2.49
CA ALA A 68 -31.00 -3.34 -2.43
C ALA A 68 -29.89 -3.93 -1.52
N GLY A 69 -29.18 -3.10 -0.74
CA GLY A 69 -28.10 -3.55 0.13
C GLY A 69 -26.75 -3.78 -0.58
N GLU A 70 -26.68 -3.51 -1.90
CA GLU A 70 -25.45 -3.74 -2.65
C GLU A 70 -24.40 -2.65 -2.39
N PRO A 71 -23.11 -3.00 -2.21
CA PRO A 71 -22.07 -2.04 -1.94
C PRO A 71 -21.76 -1.17 -3.17
N ILE A 72 -21.74 0.14 -2.98
CA ILE A 72 -21.37 1.13 -3.99
C ILE A 72 -19.98 1.64 -3.67
N HIS A 73 -19.02 1.30 -4.53
CA HIS A 73 -17.63 1.73 -4.42
C HIS A 73 -17.43 3.16 -4.96
N VAL A 74 -16.28 3.76 -4.61
CA VAL A 74 -15.83 5.05 -5.14
C VAL A 74 -15.83 5.05 -6.69
N GLN A 75 -15.99 6.23 -7.29
CA GLN A 75 -16.25 6.35 -8.73
C GLN A 75 -15.20 5.63 -9.60
N HIS A 76 -13.90 5.88 -9.37
CA HIS A 76 -12.85 5.25 -10.19
C HIS A 76 -12.86 3.72 -10.10
N CYS A 77 -13.35 3.16 -9.01
CA CYS A 77 -13.48 1.71 -8.85
C CYS A 77 -14.47 1.11 -9.86
N ARG A 78 -15.48 1.88 -10.26
CA ARG A 78 -16.51 1.45 -11.19
C ARG A 78 -16.13 1.69 -12.67
N VAL A 79 -15.41 2.79 -12.95
CA VAL A 79 -15.16 3.23 -14.33
C VAL A 79 -13.83 2.74 -14.90
N VAL A 80 -12.84 2.44 -14.06
CA VAL A 80 -11.55 1.91 -14.54
C VAL A 80 -11.70 0.45 -14.96
N ALA A 81 -11.16 0.11 -16.13
CA ALA A 81 -11.23 -1.22 -16.71
C ALA A 81 -10.74 -2.34 -15.78
N GLY A 82 -11.28 -3.55 -15.96
CA GLY A 82 -10.89 -4.74 -15.22
C GLY A 82 -11.73 -5.03 -13.97
N GLY A 83 -12.76 -4.20 -13.68
CA GLY A 83 -13.66 -4.39 -12.54
C GLY A 83 -13.04 -3.99 -11.19
N CYS A 84 -13.86 -3.58 -10.25
CA CYS A 84 -13.39 -3.08 -8.95
C CYS A 84 -12.73 -4.19 -8.12
N ARG A 85 -13.45 -5.27 -7.84
CA ARG A 85 -12.99 -6.35 -6.96
C ARG A 85 -11.78 -7.09 -7.54
N ALA A 86 -11.78 -7.39 -8.84
CA ALA A 86 -10.63 -8.03 -9.49
C ALA A 86 -9.37 -7.16 -9.42
N ARG A 87 -9.52 -5.83 -9.53
CA ARG A 87 -8.41 -4.88 -9.37
C ARG A 87 -7.94 -4.79 -7.93
N ILE A 88 -8.85 -4.76 -6.94
CA ILE A 88 -8.51 -4.81 -5.52
C ILE A 88 -7.71 -6.09 -5.22
N ALA A 89 -8.18 -7.25 -5.67
CA ALA A 89 -7.48 -8.52 -5.49
C ALA A 89 -6.07 -8.47 -6.10
N THR A 90 -5.95 -8.05 -7.35
CA THR A 90 -4.65 -7.91 -8.03
C THR A 90 -3.70 -6.98 -7.28
N LEU A 91 -4.16 -5.81 -6.88
CA LEU A 91 -3.32 -4.83 -6.18
C LEU A 91 -2.97 -5.29 -4.77
N SER A 92 -3.88 -5.95 -4.04
CA SER A 92 -3.60 -6.49 -2.71
C SER A 92 -2.51 -7.57 -2.77
N ARG A 93 -2.56 -8.46 -3.76
CA ARG A 93 -1.52 -9.45 -4.01
C ARG A 93 -0.18 -8.78 -4.34
N LEU A 94 -0.16 -7.85 -5.29
CA LEU A 94 1.07 -7.14 -5.69
C LEU A 94 1.66 -6.34 -4.52
N ILE A 95 0.84 -5.63 -3.75
CA ILE A 95 1.27 -4.89 -2.56
C ILE A 95 1.88 -5.86 -1.55
N THR A 96 1.23 -6.97 -1.24
CA THR A 96 1.76 -7.95 -0.28
C THR A 96 3.09 -8.52 -0.75
N GLU A 97 3.17 -9.00 -1.99
CA GLU A 97 4.39 -9.59 -2.54
C GLU A 97 5.57 -8.61 -2.57
N THR A 98 5.33 -7.37 -3.05
CA THR A 98 6.39 -6.37 -3.16
C THR A 98 6.82 -5.83 -1.80
N SER A 99 5.87 -5.66 -0.87
CA SER A 99 6.14 -5.22 0.50
C SER A 99 6.97 -6.25 1.27
N ASN A 100 6.61 -7.54 1.17
CA ASN A 100 7.36 -8.61 1.82
C ASN A 100 8.80 -8.67 1.28
N ARG A 101 9.01 -8.59 -0.05
CA ARG A 101 10.37 -8.51 -0.63
C ARG A 101 11.15 -7.29 -0.17
N ALA A 102 10.48 -6.17 0.03
CA ALA A 102 11.11 -4.92 0.50
C ALA A 102 11.27 -4.85 2.03
N SER A 103 10.76 -5.83 2.79
CA SER A 103 10.66 -5.80 4.25
C SER A 103 9.92 -4.54 4.75
N VAL A 104 8.79 -4.23 4.10
CA VAL A 104 7.87 -3.15 4.48
C VAL A 104 6.51 -3.74 4.82
N ASP A 105 5.81 -3.16 5.77
CA ASP A 105 4.46 -3.57 6.13
C ASP A 105 3.48 -3.39 4.96
N PRO A 106 2.80 -4.46 4.47
CA PRO A 106 1.83 -4.37 3.39
C PRO A 106 0.68 -3.41 3.65
N PHE A 107 0.22 -3.29 4.89
CA PHE A 107 -0.83 -2.33 5.26
C PHE A 107 -0.35 -0.88 5.20
N LEU A 108 0.94 -0.62 5.47
CA LEU A 108 1.53 0.70 5.28
C LEU A 108 1.62 1.04 3.79
N THR A 109 2.06 0.10 2.95
CA THR A 109 2.13 0.28 1.50
C THR A 109 0.74 0.56 0.90
N ALA A 110 -0.28 -0.19 1.33
CA ALA A 110 -1.66 0.04 0.92
C ALA A 110 -2.17 1.41 1.39
N ALA A 111 -1.82 1.84 2.60
CA ALA A 111 -2.19 3.16 3.11
C ALA A 111 -1.55 4.29 2.30
N ILE A 112 -0.29 4.14 1.87
CA ILE A 112 0.36 5.07 0.92
C ILE A 112 -0.44 5.11 -0.38
N ALA A 113 -0.71 3.95 -1.00
CA ALA A 113 -1.44 3.88 -2.28
C ALA A 113 -2.85 4.49 -2.19
N LEU A 114 -3.57 4.26 -1.10
CA LEU A 114 -4.87 4.89 -0.85
C LEU A 114 -4.78 6.42 -0.70
N ARG A 115 -3.73 6.92 -0.05
CA ARG A 115 -3.53 8.37 0.12
C ARG A 115 -3.09 9.05 -1.17
N GLU A 116 -2.27 8.40 -1.98
CA GLU A 116 -1.73 8.93 -3.23
C GLU A 116 -2.75 8.95 -4.34
N SER A 117 -3.54 7.90 -4.50
CA SER A 117 -4.40 7.72 -5.66
C SER A 117 -5.81 7.19 -5.35
N GLY A 118 -6.11 6.89 -4.09
CA GLY A 118 -7.30 6.11 -3.74
C GLY A 118 -7.24 4.68 -4.30
N LEU A 119 -6.03 4.16 -4.53
CA LEU A 119 -5.77 2.87 -5.22
C LEU A 119 -6.21 2.88 -6.72
N ASN A 120 -6.23 4.06 -7.34
CA ASN A 120 -6.50 4.21 -8.77
C ASN A 120 -5.21 4.08 -9.59
N PRO A 121 -5.04 2.99 -10.38
CA PRO A 121 -3.82 2.79 -11.19
C PRO A 121 -3.66 3.81 -12.31
N LEU A 122 -4.74 4.49 -12.73
CA LEU A 122 -4.71 5.49 -13.78
C LEU A 122 -4.67 6.93 -13.26
N ALA A 123 -4.52 7.12 -11.94
CA ALA A 123 -4.42 8.46 -11.36
C ALA A 123 -3.23 9.23 -11.92
N VAL A 124 -3.47 10.49 -12.24
CA VAL A 124 -2.47 11.47 -12.70
C VAL A 124 -2.64 12.74 -11.88
N SER A 125 -1.56 13.17 -11.22
CA SER A 125 -1.58 14.42 -10.47
C SER A 125 -1.33 15.65 -11.38
N PRO A 126 -1.60 16.87 -10.90
CA PRO A 126 -1.29 18.09 -11.65
C PRO A 126 0.19 18.25 -12.02
N VAL A 127 1.09 17.64 -11.25
CA VAL A 127 2.54 17.63 -11.51
C VAL A 127 3.00 16.43 -12.34
N GLY A 128 2.06 15.64 -12.88
CA GLY A 128 2.33 14.50 -13.75
C GLY A 128 2.74 13.20 -13.01
N ALA A 129 2.63 13.14 -11.69
CA ALA A 129 2.83 11.89 -10.97
C ALA A 129 1.74 10.87 -11.33
N ARG A 130 2.10 9.58 -11.44
CA ARG A 130 1.22 8.53 -11.97
C ARG A 130 1.23 7.26 -11.14
N GLY A 131 0.19 6.46 -11.35
CA GLY A 131 0.03 5.12 -10.77
C GLY A 131 -0.39 5.13 -9.31
N VAL A 132 -0.53 3.94 -8.74
CA VAL A 132 -1.15 3.79 -7.40
C VAL A 132 -0.37 4.48 -6.28
N VAL A 133 0.93 4.67 -6.41
CA VAL A 133 1.78 5.35 -5.42
C VAL A 133 2.34 6.69 -5.92
N GLN A 134 1.78 7.25 -7.00
CA GLN A 134 2.04 8.58 -7.53
C GLN A 134 3.53 8.89 -7.74
N LEU A 135 4.21 8.07 -8.56
CA LEU A 135 5.60 8.34 -8.93
C LEU A 135 5.69 9.48 -9.93
N ASN A 136 6.60 10.41 -9.68
CA ASN A 136 6.85 11.51 -10.59
C ASN A 136 7.83 11.09 -11.71
N PRO A 137 7.48 11.30 -13.01
CA PRO A 137 8.32 10.91 -14.15
C PRO A 137 9.67 11.63 -14.20
N LYS A 138 9.78 12.81 -13.60
CA LYS A 138 11.04 13.57 -13.54
C LYS A 138 12.06 13.02 -12.55
N TYR A 139 11.61 12.16 -11.61
CA TYR A 139 12.44 11.63 -10.54
C TYR A 139 12.49 10.10 -10.59
N ARG A 140 11.96 9.42 -9.59
CA ARG A 140 11.97 7.96 -9.49
C ARG A 140 11.14 7.24 -10.55
N GLY A 141 10.15 7.92 -11.14
CA GLY A 141 9.33 7.37 -12.22
C GLY A 141 10.02 7.28 -13.58
N LYS A 142 11.16 7.95 -13.78
CA LYS A 142 11.86 7.99 -15.09
C LYS A 142 12.34 6.62 -15.60
N THR A 143 12.48 5.64 -14.73
CA THR A 143 12.91 4.26 -15.06
C THR A 143 11.76 3.25 -15.03
N VAL A 144 10.54 3.67 -14.71
CA VAL A 144 9.37 2.80 -14.58
C VAL A 144 8.49 2.98 -15.82
N PRO A 145 8.41 1.99 -16.73
CA PRO A 145 7.71 2.11 -18.02
C PRO A 145 6.29 2.65 -17.89
N PHE A 146 5.51 2.18 -16.93
CA PHE A 146 4.15 2.67 -16.69
C PHE A 146 4.09 4.19 -16.43
N ILE A 147 5.15 4.79 -15.90
CA ILE A 147 5.17 6.20 -15.52
C ILE A 147 5.54 7.10 -16.71
N TYR A 148 6.59 6.73 -17.47
CA TYR A 148 7.11 7.60 -18.53
C TYR A 148 6.67 7.23 -19.95
N ASN A 149 6.28 5.95 -20.20
CA ASN A 149 6.01 5.43 -21.54
C ASN A 149 4.50 5.32 -21.78
N GLU A 150 4.00 6.09 -22.74
CA GLU A 150 2.58 6.12 -23.09
C GLU A 150 2.11 4.83 -23.75
N SER A 151 2.85 4.34 -24.72
CA SER A 151 2.52 3.08 -25.42
C SER A 151 2.47 1.88 -24.46
N TYR A 152 3.33 1.86 -23.42
CA TYR A 152 3.23 0.85 -22.37
C TYR A 152 1.92 0.99 -21.57
N ARG A 153 1.48 2.22 -21.24
CA ARG A 153 0.20 2.44 -20.56
C ARG A 153 -0.99 2.01 -21.41
N GLU A 154 -0.94 2.23 -22.72
CA GLU A 154 -1.97 1.77 -23.65
C GLU A 154 -2.10 0.25 -23.64
N GLN A 155 -1.00 -0.49 -23.63
CA GLN A 155 -0.98 -1.96 -23.47
C GLN A 155 -1.61 -2.39 -22.13
N CYS A 156 -1.44 -1.59 -21.08
CA CYS A 156 -2.02 -1.81 -19.77
C CYS A 156 -3.51 -1.42 -19.65
N SER A 157 -4.10 -0.78 -20.67
CA SER A 157 -5.42 -0.13 -20.59
C SER A 157 -6.54 -1.06 -20.12
N ARG A 158 -6.51 -2.34 -20.52
CA ARG A 158 -7.52 -3.34 -20.16
C ARG A 158 -7.36 -3.87 -18.73
N ARG A 159 -6.14 -3.91 -18.21
CA ARG A 159 -5.81 -4.43 -16.86
C ARG A 159 -4.78 -3.54 -16.16
N PRO A 160 -5.07 -2.26 -15.93
CA PRO A 160 -4.08 -1.31 -15.44
C PRO A 160 -3.54 -1.65 -14.05
N GLY A 161 -4.30 -2.37 -13.23
CA GLY A 161 -3.84 -2.88 -11.93
C GLY A 161 -2.68 -3.87 -12.04
N ALA A 162 -2.67 -4.72 -13.08
CA ALA A 162 -1.61 -5.71 -13.27
C ALA A 162 -0.24 -5.07 -13.60
N CYS A 163 -0.23 -3.89 -14.20
CA CYS A 163 0.98 -3.15 -14.55
C CYS A 163 1.56 -2.30 -13.41
N GLN A 164 1.08 -2.47 -12.18
CA GLN A 164 1.52 -1.65 -11.04
C GLN A 164 2.68 -2.24 -10.24
N ARG A 165 3.15 -3.44 -10.55
CA ARG A 165 4.24 -4.09 -9.78
C ARG A 165 5.46 -3.18 -9.68
N GLU A 166 6.03 -2.79 -10.80
CA GLU A 166 7.24 -1.94 -10.82
C GLU A 166 6.98 -0.55 -10.22
N VAL A 167 5.75 -0.02 -10.36
CA VAL A 167 5.35 1.24 -9.73
C VAL A 167 5.40 1.12 -8.21
N ILE A 168 4.85 0.04 -7.64
CA ILE A 168 4.87 -0.21 -6.20
C ILE A 168 6.31 -0.44 -5.73
N GLU A 169 7.09 -1.25 -6.43
CA GLU A 169 8.50 -1.53 -6.09
C GLU A 169 9.36 -0.25 -6.06
N ALA A 170 9.22 0.60 -7.07
CA ALA A 170 9.92 1.88 -7.11
C ALA A 170 9.45 2.84 -6.00
N GLY A 171 8.15 2.85 -5.70
CA GLY A 171 7.60 3.62 -4.58
C GLY A 171 8.12 3.16 -3.23
N LEU A 172 8.23 1.84 -3.01
CA LEU A 172 8.83 1.27 -1.80
C LEU A 172 10.32 1.59 -1.69
N GLY A 173 11.05 1.52 -2.81
CA GLY A 173 12.44 1.96 -2.86
C GLY A 173 12.61 3.43 -2.46
N LEU A 174 11.74 4.30 -2.96
CA LEU A 174 11.71 5.72 -2.57
C LEU A 174 11.38 5.90 -1.09
N TYR A 175 10.38 5.20 -0.58
CA TYR A 175 9.99 5.25 0.83
C TYR A 175 11.14 4.80 1.75
N LYS A 176 11.76 3.65 1.48
CA LYS A 176 12.89 3.15 2.28
C LYS A 176 14.07 4.13 2.28
N TRP A 177 14.40 4.67 1.11
CA TRP A 177 15.43 5.68 1.00
C TRP A 177 15.07 6.93 1.82
N ALA A 178 13.83 7.39 1.77
CA ALA A 178 13.35 8.52 2.55
C ALA A 178 13.44 8.29 4.06
N VAL A 179 13.07 7.09 4.53
CA VAL A 179 13.21 6.70 5.94
C VAL A 179 14.68 6.72 6.36
N SER A 180 15.57 6.11 5.58
CA SER A 180 17.00 6.11 5.85
C SER A 180 17.57 7.53 5.90
N ARG A 181 17.23 8.37 4.90
CA ARG A 181 17.66 9.77 4.85
C ARG A 181 17.15 10.59 6.04
N CYS A 182 16.02 10.24 6.60
CA CYS A 182 15.43 10.92 7.77
C CYS A 182 15.79 10.27 9.11
N GLY A 183 16.93 9.57 9.18
CA GLY A 183 17.45 8.98 10.42
C GLY A 183 16.67 7.76 10.91
N GLY A 184 16.02 7.02 10.02
CA GLY A 184 15.24 5.83 10.36
C GLY A 184 13.82 6.12 10.89
N ASP A 185 13.44 7.39 11.02
CA ASP A 185 12.13 7.79 11.52
C ASP A 185 11.07 7.63 10.41
N VAL A 186 10.15 6.70 10.62
CA VAL A 186 9.07 6.36 9.68
C VAL A 186 8.19 7.57 9.37
N GLN A 187 7.82 8.37 10.38
CA GLN A 187 6.95 9.53 10.18
C GLN A 187 7.64 10.62 9.37
N LYS A 188 8.93 10.88 9.65
CA LYS A 188 9.74 11.79 8.84
C LYS A 188 9.98 11.25 7.42
N GLY A 189 10.19 9.94 7.27
CA GLY A 189 10.32 9.29 5.97
C GLY A 189 9.08 9.43 5.10
N LEU A 190 7.88 9.24 5.67
CA LEU A 190 6.60 9.49 5.00
C LEU A 190 6.43 10.97 4.64
N ALA A 191 6.82 11.89 5.54
CA ALA A 191 6.80 13.32 5.24
C ALA A 191 7.72 13.66 4.06
N TRP A 192 8.92 13.05 4.03
CA TRP A 192 9.87 13.23 2.94
C TRP A 192 9.33 12.65 1.62
N TYR A 193 8.69 11.48 1.66
CA TYR A 193 8.08 10.85 0.48
C TYR A 193 7.13 11.81 -0.26
N ASN A 194 6.34 12.56 0.49
CA ASN A 194 5.37 13.50 -0.06
C ASN A 194 5.98 14.88 -0.43
N SER A 195 6.89 15.41 0.39
CA SER A 195 7.33 16.81 0.30
C SER A 195 8.82 17.01 0.05
N GLY A 196 9.62 15.95 0.06
CA GLY A 196 11.09 16.04 -0.01
C GLY A 196 11.75 16.57 1.27
N ARG A 197 11.03 16.69 2.38
CA ARG A 197 11.52 17.24 3.66
C ARG A 197 11.19 16.32 4.83
N CYS A 198 12.17 16.09 5.73
CA CYS A 198 12.01 15.28 6.94
C CYS A 198 11.24 16.04 8.06
N ASN A 199 10.02 16.49 7.79
CA ASN A 199 9.23 17.28 8.72
C ASN A 199 8.13 16.43 9.40
N LYS A 200 8.25 16.21 10.74
CA LYS A 200 7.25 15.44 11.50
C LYS A 200 5.84 16.04 11.53
N GLN A 201 5.71 17.34 11.37
CA GLN A 201 4.42 18.03 11.38
C GLN A 201 3.66 17.94 10.04
N ASN A 202 4.20 17.22 9.08
CA ASN A 202 3.51 16.98 7.81
C ASN A 202 2.23 16.15 8.04
N GLY A 203 1.09 16.74 7.72
CA GLY A 203 -0.23 16.09 7.85
C GLY A 203 -0.40 14.83 6.99
N TYR A 204 0.40 14.70 5.91
CA TYR A 204 0.44 13.51 5.08
C TYR A 204 0.88 12.27 5.86
N ALA A 205 2.02 12.34 6.56
CA ALA A 205 2.53 11.22 7.35
C ALA A 205 1.49 10.74 8.38
N SER A 206 0.90 11.66 9.13
CA SER A 206 -0.15 11.34 10.10
C SER A 206 -1.37 10.70 9.45
N SER A 207 -1.74 11.15 8.24
CA SER A 207 -2.89 10.60 7.51
C SER A 207 -2.63 9.18 6.98
N VAL A 208 -1.42 8.89 6.47
CA VAL A 208 -1.01 7.55 6.06
C VAL A 208 -1.01 6.59 7.25
N LEU A 209 -0.43 6.98 8.38
CA LEU A 209 -0.40 6.14 9.58
C LEU A 209 -1.81 5.90 10.15
N ARG A 210 -2.72 6.86 10.06
CA ARG A 210 -4.12 6.71 10.43
C ARG A 210 -4.84 5.74 9.48
N GLU A 211 -4.61 5.84 8.17
CA GLU A 211 -5.16 4.94 7.17
C GLU A 211 -4.65 3.51 7.37
N ARG A 212 -3.35 3.30 7.64
CA ARG A 212 -2.80 2.00 8.02
C ARG A 212 -3.55 1.38 9.21
N ARG A 213 -3.74 2.14 10.28
CA ARG A 213 -4.50 1.66 11.46
C ARG A 213 -5.94 1.34 11.11
N ARG A 214 -6.58 2.11 10.22
CA ARG A 214 -7.94 1.83 9.74
C ARG A 214 -7.99 0.50 9.00
N LEU A 215 -7.08 0.26 8.06
CA LEU A 215 -7.01 -1.00 7.31
C LEU A 215 -6.79 -2.21 8.22
N LEU A 216 -5.91 -2.11 9.21
CA LEU A 216 -5.69 -3.19 10.19
C LEU A 216 -6.96 -3.50 11.00
N ARG A 217 -7.72 -2.48 11.41
CA ARG A 217 -9.01 -2.71 12.10
C ARG A 217 -10.04 -3.39 11.19
N LEU A 218 -10.16 -2.96 9.93
CA LEU A 218 -11.06 -3.57 8.96
C LEU A 218 -10.68 -5.02 8.66
N ALA A 219 -9.39 -5.31 8.50
CA ALA A 219 -8.90 -6.68 8.31
C ALA A 219 -9.24 -7.57 9.52
N LYS A 220 -9.06 -7.07 10.74
CA LYS A 220 -9.40 -7.79 11.97
C LYS A 220 -10.91 -8.05 12.07
N ALA A 221 -11.75 -7.05 11.79
CA ALA A 221 -13.21 -7.19 11.81
C ALA A 221 -13.67 -8.23 10.78
N ALA A 222 -13.12 -8.21 9.55
CA ALA A 222 -13.41 -9.19 8.52
C ALA A 222 -13.02 -10.63 8.91
N ALA A 223 -11.93 -10.79 9.69
CA ALA A 223 -11.51 -12.10 10.19
C ALA A 223 -12.40 -12.64 11.31
N SER A 224 -12.96 -11.78 12.16
CA SER A 224 -13.86 -12.16 13.25
C SER A 224 -15.31 -12.35 12.82
N GLY A 225 -15.65 -12.21 11.53
CA GLY A 225 -17.04 -12.29 11.05
C GLY A 225 -17.92 -11.12 11.49
N GLN A 226 -17.35 -10.08 12.09
CA GLN A 226 -18.09 -8.88 12.47
C GLN A 226 -18.39 -8.05 11.22
N ALA A 227 -19.66 -7.70 11.02
CA ALA A 227 -20.06 -6.76 9.98
C ALA A 227 -19.24 -5.46 10.14
N ALA A 228 -18.60 -4.99 9.07
CA ALA A 228 -17.88 -3.75 9.10
C ALA A 228 -18.87 -2.60 9.37
N VAL A 229 -18.84 -2.06 10.58
CA VAL A 229 -19.56 -0.83 10.88
C VAL A 229 -18.87 0.28 10.09
N PHE A 230 -19.59 0.87 9.13
CA PHE A 230 -19.10 2.02 8.36
C PHE A 230 -18.87 3.19 9.33
N ILE A 231 -17.64 3.35 9.77
CA ILE A 231 -17.20 4.52 10.54
C ILE A 231 -16.75 5.55 9.51
N ASN A 232 -17.62 6.51 9.23
CA ASN A 232 -17.34 7.71 8.44
C ASN A 232 -16.28 8.60 9.11
#